data_dad9917dc33927edfe5533c1abc26c8c
#
_entry.id   dad9917dc33927edfe5533c1abc26c8c
#
_cell.length_a   1.000
_cell.length_b   1.000
_cell.length_c   1.000
_cell.angle_alpha   90.00
_cell.angle_beta   90.00
_cell.angle_gamma   90.00
#
_symmetry.space_group_name_H-M   'P 1'
#
loop_
_entity.id
_entity.type
_entity.pdbx_description
1 polymer ?
#
loop_
_entity_poly.entity_id
_entity_poly.type
_entity_poly.pdbx_seq_one_letter_code
_entity_poly.pdbx_strand_id
1 'polypeptide(L)'
;SIVQKSLDLCQKAINLSRLLGSNKYAVHAGFLIDIPLRNIGSSIPEIPRSNRQAAIERLSLSWQRLQEMSGGTPELYIENNVLSSTNYVNFRQENPFLFTNYDGYLELRERIEFKPLIDLAHLRVSSKTLGLDFLDELRKHFLLTNYFHVSENDGNHDQNRPLYENGLITQTFREHNFDNTIITLEIYGSISEIVNSASLATRYVTHECEG
;
A
#
# COMPACT_ATOMS: atom_id res chain seq x y z
N SER A 1 20.53 16.28 5.80
CA SER A 1 19.16 16.59 5.36
C SER A 1 18.21 15.46 5.79
N ILE A 2 16.89 15.72 5.81
CA ILE A 2 15.87 14.69 6.11
C ILE A 2 15.96 13.56 5.09
N VAL A 3 16.11 13.88 3.82
CA VAL A 3 16.28 12.89 2.73
C VAL A 3 17.43 11.93 3.03
N GLN A 4 18.59 12.42 3.46
CA GLN A 4 19.72 11.54 3.77
C GLN A 4 19.39 10.59 4.93
N LYS A 5 18.75 11.09 6.00
CA LYS A 5 18.34 10.25 7.13
C LYS A 5 17.34 9.15 6.70
N SER A 6 16.40 9.48 5.83
CA SER A 6 15.44 8.51 5.27
C SER A 6 16.17 7.44 4.45
N LEU A 7 17.08 7.83 3.58
CA LEU A 7 17.89 6.89 2.80
C LEU A 7 18.77 6.00 3.69
N ASP A 8 19.36 6.56 4.75
CA ASP A 8 20.14 5.78 5.72
C ASP A 8 19.27 4.74 6.46
N LEU A 9 18.01 5.08 6.77
CA LEU A 9 17.05 4.13 7.35
C LEU A 9 16.66 3.04 6.35
N CYS A 10 16.37 3.41 5.10
CA CYS A 10 16.08 2.44 4.04
C CYS A 10 17.27 1.48 3.83
N GLN A 11 18.50 1.99 3.83
CA GLN A 11 19.69 1.14 3.72
C GLN A 11 19.80 0.13 4.88
N LYS A 12 19.50 0.56 6.11
CA LYS A 12 19.46 -0.34 7.27
C LYS A 12 18.37 -1.40 7.12
N ALA A 13 17.17 -1.01 6.66
CA ALA A 13 16.06 -1.92 6.43
C ALA A 13 16.37 -2.94 5.32
N ILE A 14 16.96 -2.51 4.21
CA ILE A 14 17.44 -3.39 3.13
C ILE A 14 18.47 -4.39 3.65
N ASN A 15 19.43 -3.94 4.45
CA ASN A 15 20.44 -4.82 5.04
C ASN A 15 19.82 -5.83 6.02
N LEU A 16 18.85 -5.39 6.83
CA LEU A 16 18.11 -6.27 7.74
C LEU A 16 17.28 -7.29 6.97
N SER A 17 16.61 -6.89 5.88
CA SER A 17 15.88 -7.81 5.01
C SER A 17 16.79 -8.93 4.50
N ARG A 18 18.01 -8.61 4.05
CA ARG A 18 19.00 -9.61 3.62
C ARG A 18 19.39 -10.55 4.76
N LEU A 19 19.64 -10.02 5.95
CA LEU A 19 20.01 -10.83 7.14
C LEU A 19 18.89 -11.78 7.57
N LEU A 20 17.64 -11.37 7.41
CA LEU A 20 16.47 -12.19 7.72
C LEU A 20 16.08 -13.14 6.59
N GLY A 21 16.78 -13.13 5.47
CA GLY A 21 16.44 -13.93 4.29
C GLY A 21 15.18 -13.44 3.55
N SER A 22 14.71 -12.22 3.83
CA SER A 22 13.61 -11.63 3.06
C SER A 22 14.11 -11.18 1.69
N ASN A 23 13.40 -11.59 0.65
CA ASN A 23 13.72 -11.22 -0.72
C ASN A 23 12.87 -10.05 -1.26
N LYS A 24 12.04 -9.43 -0.42
CA LYS A 24 11.18 -8.31 -0.77
C LYS A 24 11.28 -7.18 0.24
N TYR A 25 11.18 -5.95 -0.25
CA TYR A 25 11.12 -4.74 0.56
C TYR A 25 10.22 -3.72 -0.13
N ALA A 26 9.26 -3.17 0.59
CA ALA A 26 8.33 -2.18 0.07
C ALA A 26 8.52 -0.83 0.75
N VAL A 27 8.22 0.24 0.02
CA VAL A 27 8.10 1.59 0.53
C VAL A 27 6.80 2.20 0.01
N HIS A 28 6.15 3.03 0.82
CA HIS A 28 5.02 3.80 0.33
C HIS A 28 5.40 4.73 -0.81
N ALA A 29 4.46 4.97 -1.72
CA ALA A 29 4.58 6.02 -2.71
C ALA A 29 4.72 7.38 -2.02
N GLY A 30 5.30 8.34 -2.72
CA GLY A 30 5.60 9.65 -2.15
C GLY A 30 4.37 10.49 -1.80
N PHE A 31 4.65 11.59 -1.14
CA PHE A 31 3.67 12.58 -0.68
C PHE A 31 4.01 13.97 -1.25
N LEU A 32 2.98 14.80 -1.43
CA LEU A 32 3.13 16.20 -1.78
C LEU A 32 3.34 17.10 -0.55
N ILE A 33 3.25 16.50 0.63
CA ILE A 33 3.28 17.17 1.93
C ILE A 33 4.36 16.56 2.82
N ASP A 34 4.84 17.33 3.77
CA ASP A 34 5.77 16.85 4.80
C ASP A 34 4.96 16.44 6.04
N ILE A 35 4.58 15.17 6.10
CA ILE A 35 3.69 14.65 7.14
C ILE A 35 4.41 14.64 8.49
N PRO A 36 3.90 15.35 9.51
CA PRO A 36 4.45 15.24 10.86
C PRO A 36 4.33 13.78 11.37
N LEU A 37 5.38 13.24 11.97
CA LEU A 37 5.42 11.84 12.46
C LEU A 37 4.19 11.46 13.29
N ARG A 38 3.71 12.36 14.14
CA ARG A 38 2.52 12.15 14.98
C ARG A 38 1.20 12.02 14.20
N ASN A 39 1.19 12.40 12.93
CA ASN A 39 0.00 12.38 12.08
C ASN A 39 0.03 11.23 11.04
N ILE A 40 1.07 10.38 11.06
CA ILE A 40 1.12 9.18 10.23
C ILE A 40 -0.01 8.25 10.68
N GLY A 41 -0.82 7.75 9.74
CA GLY A 41 -1.99 6.90 10.01
C GLY A 41 -3.20 7.63 10.63
N SER A 42 -3.18 8.97 10.68
CA SER A 42 -4.26 9.75 11.31
C SER A 42 -4.65 10.98 10.48
N SER A 43 -5.51 11.83 11.05
CA SER A 43 -5.87 13.10 10.43
C SER A 43 -4.66 14.04 10.35
N ILE A 44 -4.40 14.53 9.14
CA ILE A 44 -3.32 15.47 8.85
C ILE A 44 -3.95 16.87 8.71
N PRO A 45 -3.48 17.87 9.47
CA PRO A 45 -3.94 19.24 9.30
C PRO A 45 -3.52 19.78 7.93
N GLU A 46 -4.22 20.81 7.44
CA GLU A 46 -3.80 21.49 6.21
C GLU A 46 -2.38 22.06 6.39
N ILE A 47 -1.46 21.62 5.55
CA ILE A 47 -0.07 22.06 5.51
C ILE A 47 0.32 22.34 4.05
N PRO A 48 1.35 23.18 3.82
CA PRO A 48 1.78 23.50 2.46
C PRO A 48 2.10 22.26 1.63
N ARG A 49 1.65 22.26 0.38
CA ARG A 49 1.91 21.19 -0.58
C ARG A 49 3.02 21.57 -1.55
N SER A 50 3.83 20.60 -1.87
CA SER A 50 4.77 20.68 -3.00
C SER A 50 4.02 20.59 -4.32
N ASN A 51 4.62 21.12 -5.38
CA ASN A 51 4.17 20.84 -6.73
C ASN A 51 4.24 19.33 -7.02
N ARG A 52 3.17 18.77 -7.62
CA ARG A 52 3.03 17.33 -7.87
C ARG A 52 4.15 16.78 -8.76
N GLN A 53 4.47 17.47 -9.83
CA GLN A 53 5.56 17.07 -10.74
C GLN A 53 6.90 17.03 -10.01
N ALA A 54 7.21 18.06 -9.21
CA ALA A 54 8.43 18.10 -8.42
C ALA A 54 8.48 16.99 -7.34
N ALA A 55 7.33 16.57 -6.81
CA ALA A 55 7.25 15.45 -5.87
C ALA A 55 7.56 14.12 -6.56
N ILE A 56 7.03 13.90 -7.76
CA ILE A 56 7.31 12.71 -8.58
C ILE A 56 8.79 12.66 -8.98
N GLU A 57 9.38 13.78 -9.36
CA GLU A 57 10.81 13.85 -9.67
C GLU A 57 11.68 13.49 -8.46
N ARG A 58 11.36 14.01 -7.27
CA ARG A 58 12.05 13.63 -6.03
C ARG A 58 11.91 12.14 -5.69
N LEU A 59 10.71 11.59 -5.88
CA LEU A 59 10.48 10.16 -5.70
C LEU A 59 11.31 9.35 -6.69
N SER A 60 11.35 9.75 -7.96
CA SER A 60 12.15 9.10 -9.00
C SER A 60 13.63 9.03 -8.62
N LEU A 61 14.20 10.16 -8.20
CA LEU A 61 15.60 10.21 -7.76
C LEU A 61 15.86 9.35 -6.52
N SER A 62 14.91 9.32 -5.58
CA SER A 62 15.02 8.50 -4.37
C SER A 62 14.89 7.01 -4.71
N TRP A 63 14.00 6.66 -5.63
CA TRP A 63 13.80 5.30 -6.09
C TRP A 63 15.05 4.72 -6.78
N GLN A 64 15.69 5.49 -7.65
CA GLN A 64 16.97 5.09 -8.27
C GLN A 64 18.02 4.74 -7.20
N ARG A 65 18.15 5.59 -6.17
CA ARG A 65 19.08 5.31 -5.05
C ARG A 65 18.70 4.06 -4.27
N LEU A 66 17.42 3.80 -4.03
CA LEU A 66 16.96 2.57 -3.39
C LEU A 66 17.28 1.34 -4.24
N GLN A 67 17.11 1.42 -5.55
CA GLN A 67 17.47 0.35 -6.48
C GLN A 67 18.98 0.07 -6.45
N GLU A 68 19.82 1.09 -6.43
CA GLU A 68 21.27 0.96 -6.28
C GLU A 68 21.64 0.30 -4.94
N MET A 69 21.03 0.72 -3.83
CA MET A 69 21.24 0.15 -2.48
C MET A 69 20.81 -1.31 -2.41
N SER A 70 19.68 -1.64 -3.05
CA SER A 70 19.17 -3.01 -3.09
C SER A 70 20.06 -3.92 -3.95
N GLY A 71 20.63 -3.43 -5.05
CA GLY A 71 21.39 -4.27 -5.98
C GLY A 71 20.58 -5.48 -6.49
N GLY A 72 19.25 -5.37 -6.52
CA GLY A 72 18.33 -6.44 -6.93
C GLY A 72 17.89 -7.39 -5.80
N THR A 73 18.48 -7.31 -4.61
CA THR A 73 18.07 -8.14 -3.46
C THR A 73 18.14 -7.31 -2.16
N PRO A 74 17.02 -7.12 -1.46
CA PRO A 74 15.67 -7.54 -1.79
C PRO A 74 15.11 -6.87 -3.05
N GLU A 75 14.13 -7.51 -3.69
CA GLU A 75 13.31 -6.90 -4.73
C GLU A 75 12.48 -5.77 -4.13
N LEU A 76 12.44 -4.61 -4.81
CA LEU A 76 11.79 -3.42 -4.29
C LEU A 76 10.38 -3.25 -4.86
N TYR A 77 9.46 -2.81 -4.01
CA TYR A 77 8.07 -2.52 -4.35
C TYR A 77 7.68 -1.11 -3.90
N ILE A 78 6.77 -0.48 -4.63
CA ILE A 78 6.10 0.75 -4.20
C ILE A 78 4.66 0.40 -3.83
N GLU A 79 4.28 0.72 -2.61
CA GLU A 79 2.95 0.48 -2.06
C GLU A 79 2.04 1.68 -2.30
N ASN A 80 0.76 1.42 -2.59
CA ASN A 80 -0.24 2.46 -2.72
C ASN A 80 -0.56 3.12 -1.38
N ASN A 81 -0.67 4.45 -1.40
CA ASN A 81 -1.06 5.24 -0.24
C ASN A 81 -2.56 5.16 0.03
N VAL A 82 -2.95 5.44 1.28
CA VAL A 82 -4.34 5.58 1.71
C VAL A 82 -4.77 7.04 1.78
N LEU A 83 -5.88 7.37 1.12
CA LEU A 83 -6.52 8.69 1.21
C LEU A 83 -7.86 8.57 1.93
N SER A 84 -7.91 8.97 3.20
CA SER A 84 -9.17 9.04 3.95
C SER A 84 -9.98 10.28 3.58
N SER A 85 -11.31 10.20 3.74
CA SER A 85 -12.22 11.33 3.51
C SER A 85 -11.87 12.54 4.37
N THR A 86 -11.43 12.32 5.61
CA THR A 86 -10.97 13.38 6.52
C THR A 86 -9.77 14.12 5.93
N ASN A 87 -8.75 13.41 5.46
CA ASN A 87 -7.59 14.04 4.86
C ASN A 87 -7.96 14.73 3.53
N TYR A 88 -8.84 14.13 2.72
CA TYR A 88 -9.31 14.74 1.48
C TYR A 88 -10.01 16.09 1.74
N VAL A 89 -10.89 16.16 2.75
CA VAL A 89 -11.54 17.41 3.15
C VAL A 89 -10.53 18.44 3.69
N ASN A 90 -9.59 18.02 4.54
CA ASN A 90 -8.55 18.88 5.08
C ASN A 90 -7.68 19.53 3.98
N PHE A 91 -7.50 18.85 2.86
CA PHE A 91 -6.77 19.36 1.70
C PHE A 91 -7.68 19.91 0.60
N ARG A 92 -8.91 20.37 0.95
CA ARG A 92 -9.87 21.07 0.04
C ARG A 92 -10.26 20.21 -1.16
N GLN A 93 -10.47 18.92 -0.94
CA GLN A 93 -10.79 17.93 -1.97
C GLN A 93 -9.69 17.75 -3.03
N GLU A 94 -8.45 18.01 -2.66
CA GLU A 94 -7.29 17.66 -3.48
C GLU A 94 -6.51 16.51 -2.83
N ASN A 95 -6.04 15.58 -3.64
CA ASN A 95 -5.27 14.43 -3.16
C ASN A 95 -3.80 14.81 -2.93
N PRO A 96 -3.31 14.89 -1.67
CA PRO A 96 -1.93 15.24 -1.36
C PRO A 96 -0.98 14.04 -1.43
N PHE A 97 -1.45 12.87 -1.86
CA PHE A 97 -0.67 11.64 -1.92
C PHE A 97 -0.49 11.18 -3.36
N LEU A 98 0.61 10.46 -3.62
CA LEU A 98 0.84 9.78 -4.88
C LEU A 98 0.30 8.35 -4.78
N PHE A 99 -0.11 7.77 -5.91
CA PHE A 99 -0.51 6.37 -6.02
C PHE A 99 -1.57 5.96 -4.97
N THR A 100 -2.75 6.55 -5.02
CA THR A 100 -3.91 6.16 -4.19
C THR A 100 -4.98 5.38 -4.98
N ASN A 101 -4.85 5.32 -6.30
CA ASN A 101 -5.74 4.68 -7.26
C ASN A 101 -4.99 4.35 -8.55
N TYR A 102 -5.69 3.76 -9.52
CA TYR A 102 -5.07 3.34 -10.78
C TYR A 102 -4.50 4.49 -11.60
N ASP A 103 -5.17 5.64 -11.66
CA ASP A 103 -4.64 6.81 -12.37
C ASP A 103 -3.35 7.32 -11.73
N GLY A 104 -3.25 7.28 -10.39
CA GLY A 104 -2.02 7.60 -9.67
C GLY A 104 -0.89 6.61 -9.94
N TYR A 105 -1.21 5.31 -10.16
CA TYR A 105 -0.23 4.32 -10.63
C TYR A 105 0.28 4.69 -12.02
N LEU A 106 -0.61 4.97 -12.98
CA LEU A 106 -0.23 5.31 -14.35
C LEU A 106 0.65 6.56 -14.39
N GLU A 107 0.28 7.59 -13.63
CA GLU A 107 1.08 8.83 -13.51
C GLU A 107 2.52 8.56 -13.04
N LEU A 108 2.70 7.68 -12.04
CA LEU A 108 4.04 7.31 -11.59
C LEU A 108 4.78 6.47 -12.63
N ARG A 109 4.10 5.56 -13.32
CA ARG A 109 4.68 4.70 -14.34
C ARG A 109 5.24 5.47 -15.55
N GLU A 110 4.76 6.65 -15.82
CA GLU A 110 5.34 7.53 -16.85
C GLU A 110 6.78 7.97 -16.52
N ARG A 111 7.18 7.93 -15.24
CA ARG A 111 8.46 8.44 -14.76
C ARG A 111 9.34 7.42 -14.07
N ILE A 112 8.74 6.37 -13.51
CA ILE A 112 9.41 5.40 -12.65
C ILE A 112 9.03 3.99 -13.07
N GLU A 113 10.02 3.16 -13.35
CA GLU A 113 9.83 1.71 -13.49
C GLU A 113 9.83 1.08 -12.10
N PHE A 114 8.70 0.47 -11.71
CA PHE A 114 8.57 -0.18 -10.40
C PHE A 114 7.54 -1.31 -10.42
N LYS A 115 7.65 -2.22 -9.47
CA LYS A 115 6.63 -3.21 -9.14
C LYS A 115 5.71 -2.66 -8.07
N PRO A 116 4.39 -2.61 -8.28
CA PRO A 116 3.47 -2.18 -7.24
C PRO A 116 3.27 -3.30 -6.21
N LEU A 117 3.17 -2.92 -4.95
CA LEU A 117 2.51 -3.67 -3.89
C LEU A 117 1.14 -3.02 -3.70
N ILE A 118 0.08 -3.81 -3.69
CA ILE A 118 -1.27 -3.30 -3.51
C ILE A 118 -1.79 -3.69 -2.14
N ASP A 119 -1.94 -2.68 -1.29
CA ASP A 119 -2.72 -2.80 -0.06
C ASP A 119 -4.20 -2.60 -0.40
N LEU A 120 -5.00 -3.65 -0.19
CA LEU A 120 -6.43 -3.67 -0.53
C LEU A 120 -7.25 -2.78 0.42
N ALA A 121 -6.82 -2.67 1.69
CA ALA A 121 -7.47 -1.81 2.67
C ALA A 121 -7.28 -0.33 2.31
N HIS A 122 -6.07 0.07 1.92
CA HIS A 122 -5.74 1.40 1.40
C HIS A 122 -6.56 1.72 0.14
N LEU A 123 -6.60 0.77 -0.80
CA LEU A 123 -7.33 0.93 -2.06
C LEU A 123 -8.83 1.13 -1.80
N ARG A 124 -9.42 0.36 -0.88
CA ARG A 124 -10.84 0.49 -0.50
C ARG A 124 -11.18 1.87 0.06
N VAL A 125 -10.39 2.36 1.01
CA VAL A 125 -10.59 3.69 1.62
C VAL A 125 -10.42 4.78 0.57
N SER A 126 -9.38 4.71 -0.24
CA SER A 126 -9.08 5.70 -1.28
C SER A 126 -10.15 5.72 -2.36
N SER A 127 -10.60 4.56 -2.85
CA SER A 127 -11.67 4.44 -3.83
C SER A 127 -12.96 5.08 -3.33
N LYS A 128 -13.38 4.75 -2.11
CA LYS A 128 -14.58 5.35 -1.51
C LYS A 128 -14.44 6.87 -1.36
N THR A 129 -13.29 7.36 -0.92
CA THR A 129 -13.02 8.80 -0.76
C THR A 129 -13.09 9.54 -2.10
N LEU A 130 -12.59 8.93 -3.17
CA LEU A 130 -12.54 9.51 -4.51
C LEU A 130 -13.83 9.27 -5.33
N GLY A 131 -14.80 8.54 -4.77
CA GLY A 131 -16.03 8.19 -5.48
C GLY A 131 -15.82 7.17 -6.60
N LEU A 132 -14.80 6.31 -6.48
CA LEU A 132 -14.48 5.25 -7.42
C LEU A 132 -15.06 3.91 -6.93
N ASP A 133 -15.33 3.00 -7.86
CA ASP A 133 -15.71 1.62 -7.54
C ASP A 133 -14.46 0.82 -7.12
N PHE A 134 -14.49 0.27 -5.91
CA PHE A 134 -13.36 -0.47 -5.35
C PHE A 134 -13.03 -1.74 -6.16
N LEU A 135 -14.04 -2.49 -6.59
CA LEU A 135 -13.80 -3.73 -7.33
C LEU A 135 -13.28 -3.45 -8.75
N ASP A 136 -13.69 -2.35 -9.36
CA ASP A 136 -13.14 -1.91 -10.63
C ASP A 136 -11.67 -1.47 -10.49
N GLU A 137 -11.35 -0.70 -9.46
CA GLU A 137 -9.97 -0.34 -9.14
C GLU A 137 -9.13 -1.59 -8.84
N LEU A 138 -9.64 -2.53 -8.06
CA LEU A 138 -8.94 -3.79 -7.79
C LEU A 138 -8.65 -4.57 -9.08
N ARG A 139 -9.64 -4.73 -9.97
CA ARG A 139 -9.44 -5.44 -11.25
C ARG A 139 -8.32 -4.86 -12.09
N LYS A 140 -8.21 -3.52 -12.14
CA LYS A 140 -7.14 -2.82 -12.86
C LYS A 140 -5.76 -3.09 -12.24
N HIS A 141 -5.67 -3.12 -10.92
CA HIS A 141 -4.41 -3.34 -10.19
C HIS A 141 -4.01 -4.81 -10.14
N PHE A 142 -4.97 -5.73 -10.14
CA PHE A 142 -4.74 -7.16 -9.96
C PHE A 142 -3.79 -7.76 -11.01
N LEU A 143 -3.83 -7.24 -12.24
CA LEU A 143 -2.96 -7.67 -13.33
C LEU A 143 -1.53 -7.09 -13.27
N LEU A 144 -1.26 -6.17 -12.34
CA LEU A 144 0.00 -5.44 -12.26
C LEU A 144 0.98 -6.04 -11.26
N THR A 145 0.48 -6.85 -10.31
CA THR A 145 1.28 -7.37 -9.21
C THR A 145 0.84 -8.75 -8.79
N ASN A 146 1.74 -9.43 -8.09
CA ASN A 146 1.46 -10.65 -7.34
C ASN A 146 1.79 -10.48 -5.84
N TYR A 147 1.78 -9.24 -5.33
CA TYR A 147 2.07 -8.96 -3.93
C TYR A 147 1.03 -8.01 -3.34
N PHE A 148 0.29 -8.50 -2.35
CA PHE A 148 -0.81 -7.79 -1.72
C PHE A 148 -0.63 -7.70 -0.21
N HIS A 149 -0.95 -6.55 0.36
CA HIS A 149 -1.28 -6.40 1.77
C HIS A 149 -2.79 -6.48 1.95
N VAL A 150 -3.23 -7.14 3.02
CA VAL A 150 -4.65 -7.34 3.26
C VAL A 150 -5.01 -7.17 4.74
N SER A 151 -6.04 -6.41 4.98
CA SER A 151 -6.76 -6.26 6.24
C SER A 151 -8.17 -5.76 5.96
N GLU A 152 -9.08 -5.87 6.93
CA GLU A 152 -10.41 -5.28 6.80
C GLU A 152 -10.46 -3.85 7.37
N ASN A 153 -11.39 -3.05 6.84
CA ASN A 153 -11.72 -1.72 7.34
C ASN A 153 -13.19 -1.36 7.05
N ASP A 154 -13.61 -0.18 7.46
CA ASP A 154 -14.97 0.33 7.20
C ASP A 154 -15.10 1.11 5.88
N GLY A 155 -14.02 1.18 5.11
CA GLY A 155 -13.92 1.98 3.89
C GLY A 155 -13.79 3.49 4.13
N ASN A 156 -13.73 3.96 5.39
CA ASN A 156 -13.53 5.37 5.72
C ASN A 156 -12.16 5.63 6.36
N HIS A 157 -11.66 4.61 7.09
CA HIS A 157 -10.42 4.69 7.86
C HIS A 157 -9.57 3.46 7.58
N ASP A 158 -8.28 3.65 7.58
CA ASP A 158 -7.32 2.56 7.57
C ASP A 158 -7.21 2.00 9.00
N GLN A 159 -7.84 0.83 9.23
CA GLN A 159 -8.05 0.29 10.57
C GLN A 159 -7.29 -1.01 10.84
N ASN A 160 -6.72 -1.61 9.81
CA ASN A 160 -5.97 -2.87 9.90
C ASN A 160 -6.68 -3.94 10.73
N ARG A 161 -8.01 -4.10 10.48
CA ARG A 161 -8.85 -5.07 11.21
C ARG A 161 -8.61 -6.50 10.74
N PRO A 162 -8.88 -7.48 11.62
CA PRO A 162 -8.91 -8.89 11.22
C PRO A 162 -9.87 -9.15 10.06
N LEU A 163 -9.55 -10.15 9.23
CA LEU A 163 -10.46 -10.65 8.21
C LEU A 163 -11.65 -11.36 8.86
N TYR A 164 -12.83 -11.29 8.22
CA TYR A 164 -14.04 -12.01 8.63
C TYR A 164 -14.83 -12.44 7.40
N GLU A 165 -15.63 -13.53 7.54
CA GLU A 165 -16.29 -14.25 6.44
C GLU A 165 -17.02 -13.37 5.40
N ASN A 166 -17.71 -12.33 5.84
CA ASN A 166 -18.49 -11.43 5.00
C ASN A 166 -17.82 -10.07 4.80
N GLY A 167 -16.52 -9.95 5.12
CA GLY A 167 -15.74 -8.74 4.88
C GLY A 167 -15.57 -8.49 3.39
N LEU A 168 -15.58 -7.23 2.97
CA LEU A 168 -15.44 -6.89 1.54
C LEU A 168 -14.09 -7.31 0.97
N ILE A 169 -13.00 -7.14 1.75
CA ILE A 169 -11.67 -7.60 1.34
C ILE A 169 -11.64 -9.13 1.30
N THR A 170 -12.25 -9.80 2.29
CA THR A 170 -12.35 -11.28 2.31
C THR A 170 -13.12 -11.81 1.09
N GLN A 171 -14.15 -11.10 0.63
CA GLN A 171 -14.91 -11.50 -0.57
C GLN A 171 -14.05 -11.45 -1.84
N THR A 172 -13.07 -10.57 -1.93
CA THR A 172 -12.19 -10.50 -3.11
C THR A 172 -11.43 -11.79 -3.37
N PHE A 173 -11.13 -12.58 -2.32
CA PHE A 173 -10.49 -13.90 -2.47
C PHE A 173 -11.38 -14.93 -3.19
N ARG A 174 -12.69 -14.72 -3.20
CA ARG A 174 -13.64 -15.58 -3.93
C ARG A 174 -13.80 -15.17 -5.38
N GLU A 175 -13.59 -13.89 -5.67
CA GLU A 175 -13.84 -13.29 -6.97
C GLU A 175 -12.61 -13.23 -7.87
N HIS A 176 -11.41 -13.34 -7.29
CA HIS A 176 -10.14 -13.23 -7.98
C HIS A 176 -9.25 -14.42 -7.68
N ASN A 177 -8.48 -14.84 -8.67
CA ASN A 177 -7.51 -15.92 -8.50
C ASN A 177 -6.21 -15.35 -7.89
N PHE A 178 -5.93 -15.71 -6.64
CA PHE A 178 -4.70 -15.36 -5.92
C PHE A 178 -3.60 -16.43 -6.02
N ASP A 179 -3.69 -17.39 -6.94
CA ASP A 179 -2.63 -18.36 -7.16
C ASP A 179 -1.31 -17.68 -7.49
N ASN A 180 -0.24 -18.19 -6.90
CA ASN A 180 1.12 -17.63 -7.06
C ASN A 180 1.26 -16.17 -6.59
N THR A 181 0.37 -15.70 -5.75
CA THR A 181 0.49 -14.38 -5.12
C THR A 181 1.10 -14.47 -3.72
N ILE A 182 1.69 -13.38 -3.28
CA ILE A 182 2.16 -13.19 -1.91
C ILE A 182 1.14 -12.32 -1.20
N ILE A 183 0.64 -12.80 -0.09
CA ILE A 183 -0.32 -12.09 0.76
C ILE A 183 0.34 -11.84 2.11
N THR A 184 0.45 -10.58 2.49
CA THR A 184 0.83 -10.17 3.85
C THR A 184 -0.41 -9.71 4.59
N LEU A 185 -0.65 -10.29 5.76
CA LEU A 185 -1.70 -9.82 6.67
C LEU A 185 -1.18 -8.62 7.46
N GLU A 186 -1.72 -7.45 7.19
CA GLU A 186 -1.40 -6.23 7.95
C GLU A 186 -2.51 -5.95 8.97
N ILE A 187 -2.51 -6.72 10.07
CA ILE A 187 -3.58 -6.75 11.06
C ILE A 187 -3.07 -6.29 12.41
N TYR A 188 -3.75 -5.30 12.99
CA TYR A 188 -3.53 -4.84 14.35
C TYR A 188 -4.54 -5.55 15.28
N GLY A 189 -4.15 -6.71 15.80
CA GLY A 189 -5.01 -7.54 16.63
C GLY A 189 -4.21 -8.52 17.49
N SER A 190 -4.92 -9.38 18.19
CA SER A 190 -4.34 -10.47 18.95
C SER A 190 -3.76 -11.55 18.02
N ILE A 191 -2.83 -12.36 18.51
CA ILE A 191 -2.27 -13.49 17.76
C ILE A 191 -3.38 -14.42 17.25
N SER A 192 -4.43 -14.67 18.06
CA SER A 192 -5.55 -15.51 17.65
C SER A 192 -6.33 -14.92 16.47
N GLU A 193 -6.53 -13.60 16.43
CA GLU A 193 -7.20 -12.92 15.32
C GLU A 193 -6.34 -12.98 14.04
N ILE A 194 -5.03 -12.83 14.16
CA ILE A 194 -4.11 -12.96 13.03
C ILE A 194 -4.11 -14.38 12.48
N VAL A 195 -4.05 -15.41 13.35
CA VAL A 195 -4.10 -16.82 12.95
C VAL A 195 -5.43 -17.18 12.30
N ASN A 196 -6.55 -16.70 12.86
CA ASN A 196 -7.88 -16.91 12.26
C ASN A 196 -7.97 -16.24 10.87
N SER A 197 -7.45 -15.03 10.72
CA SER A 197 -7.40 -14.33 9.44
C SER A 197 -6.54 -15.07 8.42
N ALA A 198 -5.40 -15.62 8.83
CA ALA A 198 -4.54 -16.43 7.97
C ALA A 198 -5.27 -17.70 7.50
N SER A 199 -5.94 -18.39 8.42
CA SER A 199 -6.73 -19.59 8.10
C SER A 199 -7.88 -19.28 7.15
N LEU A 200 -8.53 -18.13 7.34
CA LEU A 200 -9.61 -17.67 6.46
C LEU A 200 -9.08 -17.35 5.05
N ALA A 201 -8.00 -16.58 4.94
CA ALA A 201 -7.40 -16.26 3.66
C ALA A 201 -6.93 -17.54 2.92
N THR A 202 -6.28 -18.46 3.62
CA THR A 202 -5.81 -19.73 3.03
C THR A 202 -6.98 -20.53 2.46
N ARG A 203 -8.09 -20.68 3.20
CA ARG A 203 -9.29 -21.43 2.76
C ARG A 203 -9.82 -20.90 1.41
N TYR A 204 -9.86 -19.59 1.23
CA TYR A 204 -10.37 -19.02 -0.01
C TYR A 204 -9.35 -19.04 -1.16
N VAL A 205 -8.08 -18.85 -0.86
CA VAL A 205 -7.01 -18.89 -1.87
C VAL A 205 -6.80 -20.32 -2.41
N THR A 206 -6.86 -21.35 -1.55
CA THR A 206 -6.67 -22.75 -1.96
C THR A 206 -7.93 -23.41 -2.52
N HIS A 207 -9.04 -22.67 -2.64
CA HIS A 207 -10.34 -23.21 -3.07
C HIS A 207 -10.81 -24.44 -2.27
N GLU A 208 -10.37 -24.58 -1.03
CA GLU A 208 -10.92 -25.54 -0.09
C GLU A 208 -12.35 -25.13 0.31
N CYS A 209 -13.25 -25.04 -0.69
CA CYS A 209 -14.67 -24.93 -0.46
C CYS A 209 -15.16 -26.26 0.05
N GLU A 210 -15.79 -26.23 1.21
CA GLU A 210 -16.47 -27.38 1.79
C GLU A 210 -17.41 -28.00 0.74
N GLY A 211 -17.13 -29.30 0.42
CA GLY A 211 -18.05 -30.15 -0.33
C GLY A 211 -19.21 -30.59 0.58
#